data_3c73944d44a16901583363aa7cb82d8d
#
_entry.id   3c73944d44a16901583363aa7cb82d8d
#
_cell.length_a   1.000
_cell.length_b   1.000
_cell.length_c   1.000
_cell.angle_alpha   90.00
_cell.angle_beta   90.00
_cell.angle_gamma   90.00
#
_symmetry.space_group_name_H-M   'P 1'
#
loop_
_entity.id
_entity.type
_entity.pdbx_description
1 polymer ?
#
loop_
_entity_poly.entity_id
_entity_poly.type
_entity_poly.pdbx_seq_one_letter_code
_entity_poly.pdbx_strand_id
1 'polypeptide(L)'
;MKTLVLAIVAVFTAICSFNSSPDLKAEFERKGDISGYAETVVYSEELPKFYADENGDFTVLQFTDTHFTTMMSLNDRFLLQKMKDQTIEYAPDLVVMTGDMIDDGNDGKFNKAYVLRTVAEMFEDLEQYWAFVPGNNDGVNYGASADVVAYLSQYEHCLVADEKNISGGCQYSIDIYDGSELTHSMLFIDTMGYDKEDPDYIYGYVLPDQVQWCENEINTKKAENENVYVSVFLHENTPDFFRAAKKGESYKWYYPQVTSQLEKYDIPKNQPLDDVFRASGSVGLLSMGHKHPATAECSFYEGIYYHVTPQTVLASTLITIHTDADNTKSMYDFESIYM
;
A
#
# COMPACT_ATOMS: atom_id res chain seq x y z
N MET A 1 47.01 -3.27 6.56
CA MET A 1 46.63 -2.58 5.33
C MET A 1 46.55 -3.49 4.10
N LYS A 2 47.56 -4.30 3.76
CA LYS A 2 47.51 -5.19 2.60
C LYS A 2 46.42 -6.25 2.64
N THR A 3 46.11 -6.80 3.81
CA THR A 3 45.06 -7.83 4.00
C THR A 3 43.63 -7.26 3.82
N LEU A 4 43.41 -5.99 4.23
CA LEU A 4 42.11 -5.34 4.08
C LEU A 4 41.81 -5.00 2.60
N VAL A 5 42.83 -4.55 1.87
CA VAL A 5 42.72 -4.27 0.42
C VAL A 5 42.41 -5.52 -0.37
N LEU A 6 43.01 -6.67 -0.01
CA LEU A 6 42.72 -7.94 -0.67
C LEU A 6 41.28 -8.42 -0.39
N ALA A 7 40.76 -8.19 0.80
CA ALA A 7 39.36 -8.54 1.15
C ALA A 7 38.36 -7.70 0.35
N ILE A 8 38.61 -6.38 0.23
CA ILE A 8 37.75 -5.47 -0.53
C ILE A 8 37.79 -5.83 -2.04
N VAL A 9 38.98 -6.12 -2.60
CA VAL A 9 39.10 -6.54 -3.98
C VAL A 9 38.41 -7.89 -4.22
N ALA A 10 38.53 -8.85 -3.31
CA ALA A 10 37.84 -10.14 -3.42
C ALA A 10 36.30 -10.00 -3.36
N VAL A 11 35.78 -9.12 -2.53
CA VAL A 11 34.34 -8.82 -2.46
C VAL A 11 33.88 -8.12 -3.76
N PHE A 12 34.63 -7.14 -4.25
CA PHE A 12 34.31 -6.47 -5.52
C PHE A 12 34.41 -7.44 -6.74
N THR A 13 35.39 -8.33 -6.76
CA THR A 13 35.53 -9.34 -7.82
C THR A 13 34.41 -10.38 -7.73
N ALA A 14 33.96 -10.75 -6.53
CA ALA A 14 32.82 -11.64 -6.34
C ALA A 14 31.52 -10.99 -6.82
N ILE A 15 31.29 -9.70 -6.51
CA ILE A 15 30.10 -8.94 -6.98
C ILE A 15 30.13 -8.78 -8.51
N CYS A 16 31.28 -8.47 -9.09
CA CYS A 16 31.43 -8.35 -10.55
C CYS A 16 31.35 -9.71 -11.29
N SER A 17 31.79 -10.80 -10.66
CA SER A 17 31.65 -12.14 -11.26
C SER A 17 30.24 -12.70 -11.11
N PHE A 18 29.48 -12.28 -10.11
CA PHE A 18 28.06 -12.62 -9.98
C PHE A 18 27.23 -12.03 -11.14
N ASN A 19 27.53 -10.81 -11.58
CA ASN A 19 26.88 -10.17 -12.71
C ASN A 19 27.33 -10.65 -14.10
N SER A 20 28.32 -11.51 -14.19
CA SER A 20 28.90 -11.96 -15.46
C SER A 20 28.60 -13.42 -15.82
N SER A 21 27.88 -14.15 -14.98
CA SER A 21 27.45 -15.52 -15.30
C SER A 21 26.28 -15.48 -16.29
N PRO A 22 26.43 -16.05 -17.51
CA PRO A 22 25.35 -16.11 -18.49
C PRO A 22 24.07 -16.81 -17.95
N ASP A 23 24.26 -17.81 -17.08
CA ASP A 23 23.15 -18.57 -16.49
C ASP A 23 22.36 -17.75 -15.47
N LEU A 24 23.05 -16.93 -14.67
CA LEU A 24 22.40 -16.01 -13.75
C LEU A 24 21.65 -14.91 -14.49
N LYS A 25 22.24 -14.35 -15.55
CA LYS A 25 21.56 -13.36 -16.37
C LYS A 25 20.32 -13.93 -17.06
N ALA A 26 20.42 -15.13 -17.62
CA ALA A 26 19.29 -15.82 -18.23
C ALA A 26 18.20 -16.20 -17.20
N GLU A 27 18.59 -16.54 -15.97
CA GLU A 27 17.68 -16.80 -14.87
C GLU A 27 16.99 -15.51 -14.39
N PHE A 28 17.73 -14.39 -14.30
CA PHE A 28 17.16 -13.07 -14.01
C PHE A 28 16.21 -12.61 -15.11
N GLU A 29 16.61 -12.74 -16.38
CA GLU A 29 15.75 -12.39 -17.52
C GLU A 29 14.48 -13.22 -17.55
N ARG A 30 14.55 -14.50 -17.23
CA ARG A 30 13.38 -15.39 -17.19
C ARG A 30 12.47 -15.16 -15.98
N LYS A 31 13.03 -14.80 -14.81
CA LYS A 31 12.27 -14.51 -13.58
C LYS A 31 11.87 -13.04 -13.46
N GLY A 32 12.34 -12.19 -14.35
CA GLY A 32 12.03 -10.76 -14.36
C GLY A 32 10.72 -10.42 -15.09
N ASP A 33 10.24 -11.32 -15.94
CA ASP A 33 9.00 -11.13 -16.70
C ASP A 33 7.82 -11.61 -15.85
N ILE A 34 7.01 -10.68 -15.36
CA ILE A 34 5.78 -10.96 -14.64
C ILE A 34 4.54 -10.92 -15.54
N SER A 35 4.72 -10.72 -16.86
CA SER A 35 3.61 -10.73 -17.80
C SER A 35 2.96 -12.12 -17.88
N GLY A 36 1.64 -12.15 -17.92
CA GLY A 36 0.87 -13.38 -18.03
C GLY A 36 0.46 -14.01 -16.69
N TYR A 37 0.77 -13.40 -15.54
CA TYR A 37 0.24 -13.84 -14.25
C TYR A 37 -1.24 -13.44 -14.03
N ALA A 38 -1.75 -12.45 -14.75
CA ALA A 38 -3.11 -11.95 -14.60
C ALA A 38 -4.25 -12.99 -14.70
N GLU A 39 -3.95 -14.22 -15.17
CA GLU A 39 -4.91 -15.32 -15.21
C GLU A 39 -5.07 -16.08 -13.85
N THR A 40 -4.23 -15.76 -12.86
CA THR A 40 -4.17 -16.48 -11.56
C THR A 40 -4.62 -15.62 -10.38
N VAL A 41 -5.48 -14.64 -10.62
CA VAL A 41 -5.94 -13.70 -9.60
C VAL A 41 -6.79 -14.38 -8.53
N VAL A 42 -6.52 -14.07 -7.27
CA VAL A 42 -7.33 -14.41 -6.10
C VAL A 42 -8.49 -13.41 -5.98
N TYR A 43 -9.61 -13.82 -5.46
CA TYR A 43 -10.78 -12.96 -5.21
C TYR A 43 -10.93 -12.70 -3.70
N SER A 44 -11.54 -11.57 -3.34
CA SER A 44 -11.71 -11.15 -1.94
C SER A 44 -12.40 -12.20 -1.07
N GLU A 45 -13.37 -12.91 -1.62
CA GLU A 45 -14.10 -13.98 -0.90
C GLU A 45 -13.25 -15.19 -0.49
N GLU A 46 -12.04 -15.30 -1.06
CA GLU A 46 -11.05 -16.35 -0.77
C GLU A 46 -10.04 -15.91 0.31
N LEU A 47 -10.07 -14.64 0.72
CA LEU A 47 -9.15 -14.10 1.72
C LEU A 47 -9.51 -14.55 3.15
N PRO A 48 -8.52 -14.67 4.05
CA PRO A 48 -8.77 -15.03 5.44
C PRO A 48 -9.53 -13.92 6.18
N LYS A 49 -10.32 -14.34 7.16
CA LYS A 49 -10.95 -13.42 8.12
C LYS A 49 -9.97 -13.10 9.24
N PHE A 50 -9.96 -11.85 9.66
CA PHE A 50 -9.18 -11.39 10.79
C PHE A 50 -10.08 -11.15 12.00
N TYR A 51 -9.45 -11.11 13.17
CA TYR A 51 -10.15 -10.93 14.45
C TYR A 51 -9.41 -9.89 15.27
N ALA A 52 -10.17 -8.99 15.90
CA ALA A 52 -9.62 -8.12 16.92
C ALA A 52 -9.12 -8.93 18.13
N ASP A 53 -8.17 -8.38 18.86
CA ASP A 53 -7.64 -8.98 20.07
C ASP A 53 -8.64 -8.93 21.24
N GLU A 54 -8.24 -9.37 22.43
CA GLU A 54 -9.07 -9.38 23.64
C GLU A 54 -9.47 -7.98 24.16
N ASN A 55 -8.82 -6.92 23.67
CA ASN A 55 -9.11 -5.53 23.98
C ASN A 55 -9.99 -4.87 22.89
N GLY A 56 -10.34 -5.57 21.84
CA GLY A 56 -11.03 -5.02 20.68
C GLY A 56 -10.10 -4.27 19.71
N ASP A 57 -8.78 -4.48 19.79
CA ASP A 57 -7.81 -3.80 18.97
C ASP A 57 -7.36 -4.65 17.78
N PHE A 58 -7.12 -3.98 16.64
CA PHE A 58 -6.48 -4.54 15.46
C PHE A 58 -5.40 -3.57 14.96
N THR A 59 -4.20 -4.06 14.75
CA THR A 59 -3.03 -3.23 14.43
C THR A 59 -2.59 -3.39 12.99
N VAL A 60 -2.38 -2.26 12.31
CA VAL A 60 -1.90 -2.19 10.93
C VAL A 60 -0.58 -1.40 10.90
N LEU A 61 0.49 -2.02 10.42
CA LEU A 61 1.74 -1.32 10.15
C LEU A 61 1.80 -0.94 8.67
N GLN A 62 1.70 0.36 8.37
CA GLN A 62 1.69 0.87 7.01
C GLN A 62 3.07 1.32 6.56
N PHE A 63 3.52 0.77 5.42
CA PHE A 63 4.64 1.25 4.62
C PHE A 63 4.12 1.80 3.29
N THR A 64 4.83 2.77 2.71
CA THR A 64 4.50 3.35 1.42
C THR A 64 5.73 3.92 0.74
N ASP A 65 5.71 4.05 -0.58
CA ASP A 65 6.72 4.80 -1.34
C ASP A 65 8.16 4.34 -1.00
N THR A 66 8.39 3.04 -0.97
CA THR A 66 9.72 2.48 -0.71
C THR A 66 10.69 2.75 -1.86
N HIS A 67 10.18 2.89 -3.08
CA HIS A 67 10.96 3.15 -4.30
C HIS A 67 12.21 2.30 -4.40
N PHE A 68 12.09 1.00 -4.13
CA PHE A 68 13.21 0.08 -4.27
C PHE A 68 13.73 0.08 -5.70
N THR A 69 15.02 0.26 -5.85
CA THR A 69 15.67 0.16 -7.15
C THR A 69 15.66 -1.30 -7.63
N THR A 70 15.59 -1.50 -8.93
CA THR A 70 15.50 -2.83 -9.53
C THR A 70 16.68 -3.75 -9.21
N MET A 71 17.81 -3.20 -8.80
CA MET A 71 19.01 -3.96 -8.36
C MET A 71 19.09 -4.18 -6.86
N MET A 72 18.13 -3.65 -6.09
CA MET A 72 18.19 -3.66 -4.63
C MET A 72 19.55 -3.18 -4.11
N SER A 73 19.76 -1.87 -4.22
CA SER A 73 20.98 -1.19 -3.77
C SER A 73 21.29 -1.49 -2.29
N LEU A 74 22.45 -1.09 -1.80
CA LEU A 74 22.75 -1.25 -0.37
C LEU A 74 21.79 -0.46 0.53
N ASN A 75 21.33 0.71 0.06
CA ASN A 75 20.33 1.49 0.79
C ASN A 75 18.97 0.78 0.81
N ASP A 76 18.57 0.17 -0.30
CA ASP A 76 17.32 -0.59 -0.37
C ASP A 76 17.34 -1.79 0.56
N ARG A 77 18.46 -2.50 0.61
CA ARG A 77 18.64 -3.64 1.54
C ARG A 77 18.63 -3.20 3.00
N PHE A 78 19.20 -2.03 3.29
CA PHE A 78 19.12 -1.44 4.62
C PHE A 78 17.68 -1.06 4.97
N LEU A 79 16.95 -0.44 4.04
CA LEU A 79 15.54 -0.10 4.23
C LEU A 79 14.68 -1.36 4.43
N LEU A 80 14.87 -2.37 3.60
CA LEU A 80 14.18 -3.66 3.75
C LEU A 80 14.44 -4.30 5.12
N GLN A 81 15.70 -4.23 5.61
CA GLN A 81 16.03 -4.73 6.95
C GLN A 81 15.31 -3.90 8.05
N LYS A 82 15.20 -2.59 7.87
CA LYS A 82 14.45 -1.74 8.81
C LYS A 82 12.96 -2.06 8.82
N MET A 83 12.35 -2.30 7.66
CA MET A 83 10.96 -2.76 7.56
C MET A 83 10.79 -4.09 8.31
N LYS A 84 11.72 -5.04 8.10
CA LYS A 84 11.74 -6.32 8.82
C LYS A 84 11.84 -6.14 10.34
N ASP A 85 12.76 -5.29 10.79
CA ASP A 85 12.98 -5.01 12.22
C ASP A 85 11.72 -4.39 12.85
N GLN A 86 11.08 -3.43 12.18
CA GLN A 86 9.83 -2.83 12.67
C GLN A 86 8.68 -3.83 12.69
N THR A 87 8.54 -4.66 11.66
CA THR A 87 7.52 -5.72 11.65
C THR A 87 7.68 -6.67 12.83
N ILE A 88 8.93 -7.05 13.16
CA ILE A 88 9.22 -7.90 14.32
C ILE A 88 8.94 -7.16 15.64
N GLU A 89 9.35 -5.91 15.77
CA GLU A 89 9.25 -5.11 17.00
C GLU A 89 7.79 -4.82 17.36
N TYR A 90 6.99 -4.43 16.38
CA TYR A 90 5.60 -4.02 16.60
C TYR A 90 4.61 -5.17 16.45
N ALA A 91 5.02 -6.28 15.83
CA ALA A 91 4.22 -7.49 15.61
C ALA A 91 2.76 -7.17 15.19
N PRO A 92 2.52 -6.40 14.11
CA PRO A 92 1.19 -5.99 13.72
C PRO A 92 0.36 -7.18 13.25
N ASP A 93 -0.97 -7.08 13.38
CA ASP A 93 -1.89 -8.08 12.85
C ASP A 93 -1.85 -8.12 11.32
N LEU A 94 -1.61 -6.96 10.70
CA LEU A 94 -1.47 -6.82 9.25
C LEU A 94 -0.42 -5.77 8.90
N VAL A 95 0.40 -6.06 7.90
CA VAL A 95 1.21 -5.04 7.22
C VAL A 95 0.46 -4.56 5.98
N VAL A 96 0.43 -3.25 5.74
CA VAL A 96 -0.15 -2.67 4.52
C VAL A 96 0.91 -1.88 3.77
N MET A 97 1.06 -2.15 2.47
CA MET A 97 1.89 -1.38 1.56
C MET A 97 1.01 -0.59 0.59
N THR A 98 1.02 0.74 0.72
CA THR A 98 0.18 1.62 -0.10
C THR A 98 0.90 2.16 -1.34
N GLY A 99 1.56 1.27 -2.06
CA GLY A 99 2.08 1.53 -3.41
C GLY A 99 3.46 2.18 -3.48
N ASP A 100 3.90 2.38 -4.70
CA ASP A 100 5.24 2.83 -5.09
C ASP A 100 6.34 2.02 -4.39
N MET A 101 6.15 0.69 -4.40
CA MET A 101 7.12 -0.25 -3.88
C MET A 101 8.41 -0.19 -4.71
N ILE A 102 8.29 0.04 -6.00
CA ILE A 102 9.37 -0.01 -6.97
C ILE A 102 9.60 1.36 -7.58
N ASP A 103 10.87 1.76 -7.73
CA ASP A 103 11.24 2.95 -8.48
C ASP A 103 11.01 2.73 -9.99
N ASP A 104 10.34 3.68 -10.66
CA ASP A 104 10.11 3.66 -12.11
C ASP A 104 11.38 3.98 -12.92
N GLY A 105 12.45 4.36 -12.24
CA GLY A 105 13.73 4.75 -12.84
C GLY A 105 14.17 3.79 -13.94
N ASN A 106 14.42 4.31 -15.08
CA ASN A 106 14.93 3.87 -16.39
C ASN A 106 15.52 2.44 -16.57
N ASP A 107 15.51 1.57 -15.58
CA ASP A 107 16.35 0.37 -15.54
C ASP A 107 15.70 -0.91 -16.09
N GLY A 108 14.67 -0.77 -16.89
CA GLY A 108 14.19 -1.88 -17.70
C GLY A 108 13.48 -2.99 -16.93
N LYS A 109 12.65 -3.68 -17.64
CA LYS A 109 11.70 -4.73 -17.26
C LYS A 109 12.25 -5.88 -16.39
N PHE A 110 13.58 -6.01 -16.24
CA PHE A 110 14.19 -7.27 -15.82
C PHE A 110 14.22 -7.53 -14.32
N ASN A 111 14.05 -6.52 -13.48
CA ASN A 111 14.36 -6.68 -12.06
C ASN A 111 13.19 -6.39 -11.09
N LYS A 112 11.99 -6.05 -11.56
CA LYS A 112 10.84 -5.84 -10.67
C LYS A 112 10.42 -7.12 -9.99
N ALA A 113 10.33 -8.22 -10.71
CA ALA A 113 10.06 -9.51 -10.08
C ALA A 113 11.06 -9.82 -8.97
N TYR A 114 12.32 -9.37 -9.10
CA TYR A 114 13.30 -9.52 -8.04
C TYR A 114 12.95 -8.69 -6.80
N VAL A 115 12.53 -7.43 -6.98
CA VAL A 115 12.08 -6.58 -5.86
C VAL A 115 10.83 -7.15 -5.22
N LEU A 116 9.79 -7.41 -6.03
CA LEU A 116 8.53 -8.00 -5.55
C LEU A 116 8.76 -9.29 -4.77
N ARG A 117 9.57 -10.19 -5.32
CA ARG A 117 9.97 -11.43 -4.66
C ARG A 117 10.70 -11.18 -3.35
N THR A 118 11.68 -10.26 -3.35
CA THR A 118 12.50 -10.02 -2.15
C THR A 118 11.67 -9.45 -1.00
N VAL A 119 10.71 -8.58 -1.30
CA VAL A 119 9.77 -8.06 -0.30
C VAL A 119 8.80 -9.14 0.15
N ALA A 120 8.21 -9.89 -0.78
CA ALA A 120 7.30 -10.97 -0.44
C ALA A 120 7.99 -12.06 0.41
N GLU A 121 9.16 -12.55 -0.01
CA GLU A 121 9.94 -13.54 0.75
C GLU A 121 10.30 -13.05 2.16
N MET A 122 10.51 -11.74 2.36
CA MET A 122 10.73 -11.18 3.71
C MET A 122 9.51 -11.38 4.59
N PHE A 123 8.30 -11.11 4.10
CA PHE A 123 7.06 -11.29 4.88
C PHE A 123 6.71 -12.78 5.02
N GLU A 124 6.95 -13.63 4.01
CA GLU A 124 6.82 -15.09 4.12
C GLU A 124 7.74 -15.67 5.20
N ASP A 125 9.02 -15.24 5.24
CA ASP A 125 9.98 -15.66 6.27
C ASP A 125 9.54 -15.28 7.70
N LEU A 126 8.71 -14.25 7.84
CA LEU A 126 8.14 -13.80 9.10
C LEU A 126 6.78 -14.43 9.42
N GLU A 127 6.21 -15.18 8.49
CA GLU A 127 4.81 -15.64 8.55
C GLU A 127 3.83 -14.46 8.80
N GLN A 128 4.15 -13.27 8.22
CA GLN A 128 3.43 -12.03 8.42
C GLN A 128 2.44 -11.78 7.29
N TYR A 129 1.16 -11.73 7.60
CA TYR A 129 0.16 -11.29 6.63
C TYR A 129 0.38 -9.84 6.21
N TRP A 130 0.31 -9.60 4.92
CA TRP A 130 0.44 -8.27 4.35
C TRP A 130 -0.46 -8.05 3.14
N ALA A 131 -0.94 -6.83 3.01
CA ALA A 131 -1.79 -6.35 1.93
C ALA A 131 -1.05 -5.31 1.09
N PHE A 132 -1.42 -5.16 -0.18
CA PHE A 132 -0.78 -4.25 -1.10
C PHE A 132 -1.79 -3.58 -2.01
N VAL A 133 -1.61 -2.29 -2.29
CA VAL A 133 -2.22 -1.59 -3.42
C VAL A 133 -1.12 -1.00 -4.29
N PRO A 134 -1.21 -1.08 -5.62
CA PRO A 134 -0.21 -0.51 -6.51
C PRO A 134 -0.24 1.01 -6.48
N GLY A 135 0.96 1.60 -6.58
CA GLY A 135 1.16 3.02 -6.82
C GLY A 135 1.39 3.33 -8.30
N ASN A 136 1.60 4.60 -8.60
CA ASN A 136 1.81 5.03 -9.98
C ASN A 136 3.09 4.48 -10.60
N ASN A 137 4.11 4.13 -9.80
CA ASN A 137 5.35 3.55 -10.30
C ASN A 137 5.28 2.03 -10.45
N ASP A 138 4.40 1.34 -9.75
CA ASP A 138 4.35 -0.12 -9.76
C ASP A 138 3.85 -0.69 -11.10
N GLY A 139 2.91 -0.02 -11.77
CA GLY A 139 2.27 -0.49 -13.00
C GLY A 139 2.86 0.03 -14.32
N VAL A 140 3.62 1.13 -14.31
CA VAL A 140 3.95 1.93 -15.52
C VAL A 140 4.74 1.19 -16.59
N ASN A 141 5.60 0.26 -16.26
CA ASN A 141 6.54 -0.33 -17.20
C ASN A 141 6.43 -1.86 -17.34
N TYR A 142 5.45 -2.51 -16.69
CA TYR A 142 5.47 -3.95 -16.45
C TYR A 142 4.22 -4.72 -16.82
N GLY A 143 3.31 -4.10 -17.45
CA GLY A 143 1.97 -4.56 -17.59
C GLY A 143 1.03 -3.75 -16.71
N ALA A 144 -0.22 -4.09 -16.70
CA ALA A 144 -1.19 -3.48 -15.81
C ALA A 144 -0.86 -3.82 -14.34
N SER A 145 -1.37 -3.04 -13.39
CA SER A 145 -1.36 -3.37 -11.96
C SER A 145 -1.76 -4.83 -11.70
N ALA A 146 -2.67 -5.37 -12.53
CA ALA A 146 -3.10 -6.76 -12.52
C ALA A 146 -1.95 -7.77 -12.61
N ASP A 147 -0.89 -7.52 -13.39
CA ASP A 147 0.25 -8.45 -13.48
C ASP A 147 1.05 -8.47 -12.17
N VAL A 148 1.21 -7.31 -11.51
CA VAL A 148 1.88 -7.21 -10.20
C VAL A 148 1.07 -7.93 -9.13
N VAL A 149 -0.23 -7.69 -9.10
CA VAL A 149 -1.17 -8.31 -8.16
C VAL A 149 -1.19 -9.82 -8.33
N ALA A 150 -1.35 -10.31 -9.57
CA ALA A 150 -1.32 -11.74 -9.86
C ALA A 150 0.03 -12.39 -9.53
N TYR A 151 1.15 -11.67 -9.71
CA TYR A 151 2.46 -12.17 -9.28
C TYR A 151 2.54 -12.29 -7.75
N LEU A 152 2.06 -11.29 -7.01
CA LEU A 152 2.10 -11.28 -5.55
C LEU A 152 1.10 -12.27 -4.92
N SER A 153 -0.05 -12.51 -5.54
CA SER A 153 -1.08 -13.43 -5.03
C SER A 153 -0.63 -14.91 -4.93
N GLN A 154 0.53 -15.26 -5.49
CA GLN A 154 1.10 -16.60 -5.34
C GLN A 154 1.76 -16.84 -3.96
N TYR A 155 1.98 -15.80 -3.16
CA TYR A 155 2.58 -15.87 -1.84
C TYR A 155 1.50 -16.05 -0.78
N GLU A 156 1.73 -16.99 0.15
CA GLU A 156 0.71 -17.43 1.12
C GLU A 156 0.25 -16.32 2.06
N HIS A 157 1.20 -15.44 2.47
CA HIS A 157 0.90 -14.36 3.40
C HIS A 157 0.56 -13.03 2.70
N CYS A 158 0.63 -12.97 1.36
CA CYS A 158 0.22 -11.81 0.60
C CYS A 158 -1.29 -11.85 0.30
N LEU A 159 -2.04 -10.94 0.92
CA LEU A 159 -3.50 -10.90 0.84
C LEU A 159 -4.01 -10.05 -0.34
N VAL A 160 -3.18 -9.86 -1.36
CA VAL A 160 -3.58 -9.10 -2.54
C VAL A 160 -4.59 -9.88 -3.36
N ALA A 161 -5.65 -9.20 -3.79
CA ALA A 161 -6.70 -9.79 -4.60
C ALA A 161 -7.24 -8.79 -5.64
N ASP A 162 -8.09 -9.24 -6.53
CA ASP A 162 -8.76 -8.41 -7.51
C ASP A 162 -10.20 -8.87 -7.76
N GLU A 163 -11.07 -7.93 -8.03
CA GLU A 163 -12.47 -8.20 -8.33
C GLU A 163 -12.70 -8.35 -9.82
N LYS A 164 -13.46 -9.37 -10.17
CA LYS A 164 -13.71 -9.72 -11.57
C LYS A 164 -14.53 -8.65 -12.29
N ASN A 165 -14.05 -8.23 -13.45
CA ASN A 165 -14.69 -7.27 -14.32
C ASN A 165 -14.79 -5.83 -13.74
N ILE A 166 -13.93 -5.49 -12.80
CA ILE A 166 -13.72 -4.12 -12.34
C ILE A 166 -12.43 -3.61 -12.98
N SER A 167 -12.39 -2.33 -13.33
CA SER A 167 -11.19 -1.68 -13.87
C SER A 167 -10.09 -1.62 -12.83
N GLY A 168 -8.84 -1.55 -13.30
CA GLY A 168 -7.66 -1.70 -12.45
C GLY A 168 -7.24 -3.15 -12.32
N GLY A 169 -6.50 -3.46 -11.29
CA GLY A 169 -6.00 -4.82 -11.07
C GLY A 169 -5.89 -5.15 -9.58
N CYS A 170 -6.50 -4.33 -8.73
CA CYS A 170 -6.38 -4.46 -7.29
C CYS A 170 -7.56 -3.82 -6.57
N GLN A 171 -8.68 -4.52 -6.55
CA GLN A 171 -9.88 -4.15 -5.78
C GLN A 171 -10.26 -5.30 -4.89
N TYR A 172 -10.16 -5.14 -3.56
CA TYR A 172 -10.55 -6.18 -2.61
C TYR A 172 -10.84 -5.61 -1.23
N SER A 173 -11.45 -6.45 -0.38
CA SER A 173 -11.68 -6.11 1.02
C SER A 173 -11.11 -7.18 1.97
N ILE A 174 -10.74 -6.76 3.17
CA ILE A 174 -10.32 -7.62 4.28
C ILE A 174 -11.20 -7.27 5.47
N ASP A 175 -11.85 -8.28 6.05
CA ASP A 175 -12.82 -8.12 7.11
C ASP A 175 -12.23 -8.44 8.48
N ILE A 176 -12.58 -7.63 9.49
CA ILE A 176 -12.18 -7.79 10.88
C ILE A 176 -13.42 -8.03 11.71
N TYR A 177 -13.40 -9.09 12.49
CA TYR A 177 -14.47 -9.53 13.35
C TYR A 177 -14.10 -9.37 14.84
N ASP A 178 -15.10 -9.02 15.65
CA ASP A 178 -15.05 -9.27 17.08
C ASP A 178 -15.97 -10.47 17.37
N GLY A 179 -15.37 -11.59 17.76
CA GLY A 179 -16.07 -12.88 17.85
C GLY A 179 -16.72 -13.28 16.52
N SER A 180 -18.04 -13.15 16.41
CA SER A 180 -18.78 -13.47 15.18
C SER A 180 -19.34 -12.23 14.47
N GLU A 181 -19.12 -11.05 15.01
CA GLU A 181 -19.65 -9.79 14.49
C GLU A 181 -18.61 -9.12 13.57
N LEU A 182 -19.00 -8.78 12.35
CA LEU A 182 -18.21 -7.96 11.46
C LEU A 182 -18.20 -6.51 12.01
N THR A 183 -17.09 -6.06 12.56
CA THR A 183 -16.98 -4.73 13.17
C THR A 183 -16.28 -3.74 12.26
N HIS A 184 -15.35 -4.22 11.45
CA HIS A 184 -14.55 -3.37 10.58
C HIS A 184 -14.25 -4.07 9.26
N SER A 185 -14.12 -3.29 8.17
CA SER A 185 -13.65 -3.77 6.88
C SER A 185 -12.61 -2.82 6.31
N MET A 186 -11.58 -3.35 5.69
CA MET A 186 -10.56 -2.58 4.99
C MET A 186 -10.72 -2.76 3.49
N LEU A 187 -10.93 -1.66 2.75
CA LEU A 187 -11.00 -1.65 1.30
C LEU A 187 -9.66 -1.23 0.71
N PHE A 188 -9.22 -1.95 -0.29
CA PHE A 188 -7.98 -1.70 -1.03
C PHE A 188 -8.33 -1.37 -2.47
N ILE A 189 -7.83 -0.22 -2.98
CA ILE A 189 -8.29 0.35 -4.27
C ILE A 189 -7.09 0.75 -5.11
N ASP A 190 -7.00 0.18 -6.32
CA ASP A 190 -6.04 0.62 -7.34
C ASP A 190 -6.42 2.00 -7.90
N THR A 191 -5.53 2.96 -7.78
CA THR A 191 -5.70 4.32 -8.32
C THR A 191 -5.17 4.49 -9.75
N MET A 192 -4.87 3.39 -10.45
CA MET A 192 -4.63 3.30 -11.90
C MET A 192 -3.29 3.85 -12.43
N GLY A 193 -2.37 4.28 -11.57
CA GLY A 193 -1.02 4.70 -11.99
C GLY A 193 -0.99 5.99 -12.80
N TYR A 194 -0.32 6.00 -13.96
CA TYR A 194 -0.24 7.17 -14.84
C TYR A 194 -1.23 7.09 -16.00
N ASP A 195 -1.99 8.14 -16.25
CA ASP A 195 -2.75 8.31 -17.48
C ASP A 195 -1.90 9.07 -18.53
N LYS A 196 -1.27 8.32 -19.44
CA LYS A 196 -0.43 8.88 -20.51
C LYS A 196 -1.23 9.52 -21.64
N GLU A 197 -2.53 9.27 -21.71
CA GLU A 197 -3.41 9.76 -22.76
C GLU A 197 -4.09 11.08 -22.38
N ASP A 198 -4.18 11.40 -21.08
CA ASP A 198 -4.76 12.64 -20.59
C ASP A 198 -3.66 13.68 -20.30
N PRO A 199 -3.51 14.72 -21.16
CA PRO A 199 -2.47 15.74 -20.98
C PRO A 199 -2.69 16.64 -19.75
N ASP A 200 -3.90 16.65 -19.18
CA ASP A 200 -4.26 17.48 -18.03
C ASP A 200 -4.00 16.75 -16.70
N TYR A 201 -3.88 15.42 -16.75
CA TYR A 201 -3.66 14.58 -15.56
C TYR A 201 -2.49 13.62 -15.80
N ILE A 202 -1.42 13.84 -15.08
CA ILE A 202 -0.23 12.97 -15.14
C ILE A 202 -0.51 11.65 -14.39
N TYR A 203 -1.28 11.71 -13.31
CA TYR A 203 -1.60 10.56 -12.45
C TYR A 203 -2.94 9.94 -12.85
N GLY A 204 -3.06 8.65 -12.58
CA GLY A 204 -4.30 7.91 -12.76
C GLY A 204 -5.42 8.36 -11.81
N TYR A 205 -6.58 7.80 -12.00
CA TYR A 205 -7.75 8.08 -11.17
C TYR A 205 -8.70 6.89 -11.22
N VAL A 206 -9.51 6.76 -10.17
CA VAL A 206 -10.51 5.69 -10.09
C VAL A 206 -11.59 5.87 -11.16
N LEU A 207 -11.96 4.77 -11.79
CA LEU A 207 -12.98 4.75 -12.82
C LEU A 207 -14.38 4.54 -12.22
N PRO A 208 -15.46 4.86 -12.96
CA PRO A 208 -16.82 4.78 -12.45
C PRO A 208 -17.23 3.39 -11.93
N ASP A 209 -16.73 2.32 -12.52
CA ASP A 209 -17.00 0.95 -12.08
C ASP A 209 -16.30 0.62 -10.74
N GLN A 210 -15.09 1.16 -10.51
CA GLN A 210 -14.41 1.06 -9.22
C GLN A 210 -15.18 1.83 -8.12
N VAL A 211 -15.67 3.04 -8.43
CA VAL A 211 -16.52 3.82 -7.51
C VAL A 211 -17.80 3.05 -7.15
N GLN A 212 -18.44 2.45 -8.17
CA GLN A 212 -19.64 1.64 -7.96
C GLN A 212 -19.35 0.38 -7.14
N TRP A 213 -18.19 -0.25 -7.35
CA TRP A 213 -17.76 -1.38 -6.53
C TRP A 213 -17.59 -0.96 -5.06
N CYS A 214 -16.93 0.17 -4.78
CA CYS A 214 -16.80 0.68 -3.41
C CYS A 214 -18.17 0.89 -2.74
N GLU A 215 -19.11 1.52 -3.44
CA GLU A 215 -20.46 1.73 -2.93
C GLU A 215 -21.17 0.41 -2.62
N ASN A 216 -21.07 -0.56 -3.53
CA ASN A 216 -21.69 -1.88 -3.37
C ASN A 216 -21.06 -2.65 -2.22
N GLU A 217 -19.73 -2.63 -2.11
CA GLU A 217 -18.98 -3.33 -1.07
C GLU A 217 -19.33 -2.76 0.32
N ILE A 218 -19.31 -1.45 0.48
CA ILE A 218 -19.72 -0.79 1.74
C ILE A 218 -21.17 -1.17 2.09
N ASN A 219 -22.09 -1.15 1.12
CA ASN A 219 -23.48 -1.52 1.36
C ASN A 219 -23.62 -3.01 1.75
N THR A 220 -22.82 -3.89 1.19
CA THR A 220 -22.78 -5.32 1.54
C THR A 220 -22.33 -5.50 2.98
N LYS A 221 -21.25 -4.83 3.41
CA LYS A 221 -20.77 -4.88 4.80
C LYS A 221 -21.82 -4.30 5.78
N LYS A 222 -22.48 -3.21 5.41
CA LYS A 222 -23.59 -2.64 6.21
C LYS A 222 -24.81 -3.55 6.29
N ALA A 223 -25.06 -4.37 5.29
CA ALA A 223 -26.14 -5.35 5.34
C ALA A 223 -25.82 -6.52 6.30
N GLU A 224 -24.53 -6.83 6.52
CA GLU A 224 -24.09 -7.78 7.53
C GLU A 224 -24.11 -7.19 8.94
N ASN A 225 -23.56 -5.96 9.10
CA ASN A 225 -23.66 -5.16 10.33
C ASN A 225 -23.84 -3.67 9.98
N GLU A 226 -24.97 -3.07 10.37
CA GLU A 226 -25.28 -1.66 10.09
C GLU A 226 -24.28 -0.67 10.73
N ASN A 227 -23.58 -1.10 11.77
CA ASN A 227 -22.59 -0.32 12.51
C ASN A 227 -21.15 -0.57 12.04
N VAL A 228 -20.94 -1.34 10.98
CA VAL A 228 -19.59 -1.62 10.47
C VAL A 228 -18.90 -0.32 10.06
N TYR A 229 -17.63 -0.19 10.45
CA TYR A 229 -16.76 0.86 9.96
C TYR A 229 -15.86 0.36 8.84
N VAL A 230 -15.41 1.30 8.01
CA VAL A 230 -14.58 1.00 6.84
C VAL A 230 -13.34 1.89 6.83
N SER A 231 -12.18 1.27 6.70
CA SER A 231 -10.93 1.95 6.34
C SER A 231 -10.64 1.73 4.87
N VAL A 232 -10.13 2.75 4.18
CA VAL A 232 -9.78 2.67 2.78
C VAL A 232 -8.29 2.89 2.61
N PHE A 233 -7.62 1.99 1.91
CA PHE A 233 -6.20 2.07 1.55
C PHE A 233 -6.07 2.24 0.04
N LEU A 234 -5.39 3.30 -0.36
CA LEU A 234 -5.13 3.64 -1.75
C LEU A 234 -3.78 4.36 -1.85
N HIS A 235 -3.25 4.51 -3.05
CA HIS A 235 -1.97 5.19 -3.20
C HIS A 235 -2.14 6.70 -3.38
N GLU A 236 -2.89 7.12 -4.41
CA GLU A 236 -3.01 8.52 -4.78
C GLU A 236 -4.08 9.25 -3.96
N ASN A 237 -3.85 10.53 -3.73
CA ASN A 237 -4.71 11.34 -2.86
C ASN A 237 -6.05 11.68 -3.53
N THR A 238 -7.07 11.90 -2.71
CA THR A 238 -8.38 12.37 -3.15
C THR A 238 -8.55 13.87 -2.91
N PRO A 239 -9.50 14.57 -3.58
CA PRO A 239 -9.75 15.98 -3.35
C PRO A 239 -10.09 16.33 -1.90
N ASP A 240 -10.78 15.45 -1.18
CA ASP A 240 -11.16 15.71 0.21
C ASP A 240 -9.97 15.62 1.16
N PHE A 241 -8.88 14.91 0.82
CA PHE A 241 -7.63 15.03 1.56
C PHE A 241 -7.15 16.49 1.62
N PHE A 242 -7.15 17.21 0.47
CA PHE A 242 -6.71 18.61 0.43
C PHE A 242 -7.70 19.55 1.12
N ARG A 243 -8.99 19.21 1.13
CA ARG A 243 -10.00 19.95 1.92
C ARG A 243 -9.81 19.71 3.41
N ALA A 244 -9.59 18.46 3.81
CA ALA A 244 -9.28 18.07 5.19
C ALA A 244 -8.03 18.78 5.70
N ALA A 245 -6.97 18.83 4.90
CA ALA A 245 -5.75 19.53 5.23
C ALA A 245 -5.93 21.05 5.44
N LYS A 246 -6.90 21.66 4.73
CA LYS A 246 -7.19 23.11 4.83
C LYS A 246 -8.24 23.45 5.90
N LYS A 247 -9.18 22.55 6.19
CA LYS A 247 -10.38 22.84 6.99
C LYS A 247 -10.63 21.87 8.13
N GLY A 248 -9.97 20.70 8.11
CA GLY A 248 -10.15 19.67 9.10
C GLY A 248 -9.44 19.95 10.42
N GLU A 249 -9.70 19.11 11.39
CA GLU A 249 -8.99 19.08 12.66
C GLU A 249 -7.75 18.20 12.51
N SER A 250 -6.55 18.75 12.77
CA SER A 250 -5.31 17.95 12.74
C SER A 250 -5.30 16.95 13.89
N TYR A 251 -4.87 15.72 13.59
CA TYR A 251 -4.69 14.69 14.60
C TYR A 251 -3.38 14.92 15.36
N LYS A 252 -3.47 15.19 16.66
CA LYS A 252 -2.31 15.42 17.55
C LYS A 252 -1.30 16.39 16.91
N TRP A 253 -0.11 15.87 16.55
CA TRP A 253 1.01 16.62 15.97
C TRP A 253 1.17 16.45 14.46
N TYR A 254 0.26 15.73 13.83
CA TYR A 254 0.29 15.40 12.40
C TYR A 254 -0.36 16.52 11.57
N TYR A 255 0.39 17.62 11.38
CA TYR A 255 -0.10 18.80 10.67
C TYR A 255 0.09 18.64 9.16
N PRO A 256 -0.98 18.64 8.38
CA PRO A 256 -0.89 18.62 6.94
C PRO A 256 -0.16 19.85 6.40
N GLN A 257 0.81 19.61 5.52
CA GLN A 257 1.53 20.66 4.84
C GLN A 257 0.93 20.89 3.45
N VAL A 258 -0.05 21.78 3.35
CA VAL A 258 -0.59 22.17 2.05
C VAL A 258 0.20 23.35 1.51
N THR A 259 1.05 23.10 0.53
CA THR A 259 1.73 24.12 -0.25
C THR A 259 1.15 24.13 -1.68
N SER A 260 1.34 25.25 -2.40
CA SER A 260 0.93 25.33 -3.81
C SER A 260 1.62 24.27 -4.70
N GLN A 261 2.74 23.71 -4.26
CA GLN A 261 3.41 22.61 -4.96
C GLN A 261 2.67 21.29 -4.78
N LEU A 262 1.90 21.12 -3.73
CA LEU A 262 1.16 19.91 -3.42
C LEU A 262 -0.24 19.89 -4.06
N GLU A 263 -0.77 21.05 -4.46
CA GLU A 263 -2.04 21.13 -5.22
C GLU A 263 -1.97 20.40 -6.57
N LYS A 264 -0.76 20.15 -7.11
CA LYS A 264 -0.57 19.33 -8.32
C LYS A 264 -0.93 17.85 -8.13
N TYR A 265 -1.00 17.37 -6.88
CA TYR A 265 -1.42 16.02 -6.53
C TYR A 265 -2.94 15.93 -6.24
N ASP A 266 -3.67 17.04 -6.34
CA ASP A 266 -5.13 17.02 -6.29
C ASP A 266 -5.66 16.42 -7.60
N ILE A 267 -6.38 15.32 -7.50
CA ILE A 267 -6.97 14.61 -8.64
C ILE A 267 -8.50 14.78 -8.59
N PRO A 268 -9.03 15.86 -9.19
CA PRO A 268 -10.47 16.16 -9.15
C PRO A 268 -11.36 15.03 -9.67
N LYS A 269 -10.81 14.15 -10.53
CA LYS A 269 -11.52 12.98 -11.04
C LYS A 269 -11.81 11.92 -9.97
N ASN A 270 -11.11 11.95 -8.84
CA ASN A 270 -11.38 11.09 -7.67
C ASN A 270 -12.51 11.62 -6.77
N GLN A 271 -13.11 12.78 -7.08
CA GLN A 271 -14.20 13.35 -6.28
C GLN A 271 -15.42 12.40 -6.11
N PRO A 272 -15.84 11.61 -7.12
CA PRO A 272 -16.95 10.66 -6.93
C PRO A 272 -16.68 9.62 -5.84
N LEU A 273 -15.41 9.25 -5.62
CA LEU A 273 -15.00 8.33 -4.56
C LEU A 273 -15.22 8.97 -3.18
N ASP A 274 -14.75 10.21 -2.99
CA ASP A 274 -14.99 10.98 -1.75
C ASP A 274 -16.49 11.14 -1.46
N ASP A 275 -17.30 11.39 -2.50
CA ASP A 275 -18.74 11.57 -2.36
C ASP A 275 -19.44 10.29 -1.86
N VAL A 276 -19.06 9.12 -2.39
CA VAL A 276 -19.55 7.81 -1.92
C VAL A 276 -19.14 7.57 -0.47
N PHE A 277 -17.88 7.83 -0.13
CA PHE A 277 -17.37 7.59 1.23
C PHE A 277 -18.10 8.44 2.27
N ARG A 278 -18.28 9.74 2.03
CA ARG A 278 -19.05 10.59 2.93
C ARG A 278 -20.52 10.18 3.03
N ALA A 279 -21.13 9.85 1.88
CA ALA A 279 -22.54 9.46 1.86
C ALA A 279 -22.81 8.14 2.60
N SER A 280 -21.84 7.24 2.65
CA SER A 280 -21.97 5.94 3.32
C SER A 280 -22.19 6.08 4.83
N GLY A 281 -21.54 7.07 5.45
CA GLY A 281 -21.51 7.27 6.91
C GLY A 281 -20.72 6.17 7.65
N SER A 282 -20.13 5.19 6.95
CA SER A 282 -19.38 4.08 7.53
C SER A 282 -17.87 4.23 7.33
N VAL A 283 -17.42 4.98 6.31
CA VAL A 283 -16.00 5.19 6.10
C VAL A 283 -15.45 6.12 7.17
N GLY A 284 -14.46 5.63 7.93
CA GLY A 284 -13.82 6.37 9.02
C GLY A 284 -12.38 6.79 8.73
N LEU A 285 -11.71 6.13 7.77
CA LEU A 285 -10.32 6.38 7.43
C LEU A 285 -10.06 6.24 5.94
N LEU A 286 -9.34 7.21 5.36
CA LEU A 286 -8.58 7.05 4.11
C LEU A 286 -7.11 7.15 4.46
N SER A 287 -6.33 6.11 4.15
CA SER A 287 -4.89 6.07 4.36
C SER A 287 -4.15 5.90 3.04
N MET A 288 -3.21 6.81 2.77
CA MET A 288 -2.63 7.05 1.45
C MET A 288 -1.10 7.13 1.50
N GLY A 289 -0.48 7.09 0.31
CA GLY A 289 0.94 7.36 0.07
C GLY A 289 1.17 8.56 -0.85
N HIS A 290 2.02 8.38 -1.86
CA HIS A 290 2.23 9.25 -3.03
C HIS A 290 2.81 10.65 -2.75
N LYS A 291 2.40 11.29 -1.69
CA LYS A 291 2.74 12.70 -1.42
C LYS A 291 4.16 12.90 -0.90
N HIS A 292 4.81 11.87 -0.39
CA HIS A 292 6.13 11.91 0.26
C HIS A 292 6.27 13.03 1.32
N PRO A 293 5.38 13.16 2.30
CA PRO A 293 5.57 14.15 3.34
C PRO A 293 6.78 13.79 4.21
N ALA A 294 7.40 14.81 4.82
CA ALA A 294 8.53 14.60 5.72
C ALA A 294 8.13 13.93 7.05
N THR A 295 6.86 14.04 7.42
CA THR A 295 6.23 13.42 8.59
C THR A 295 4.84 12.97 8.22
N ALA A 296 4.28 12.01 8.94
CA ALA A 296 2.88 11.62 8.72
C ALA A 296 1.97 12.85 8.81
N GLU A 297 0.93 12.85 7.98
CA GLU A 297 -0.09 13.88 7.96
C GLU A 297 -1.45 13.24 8.24
N CYS A 298 -2.23 13.81 9.13
CA CYS A 298 -3.55 13.30 9.46
C CYS A 298 -4.51 14.43 9.84
N SER A 299 -5.68 14.47 9.22
CA SER A 299 -6.73 15.43 9.52
C SER A 299 -8.09 14.76 9.55
N PHE A 300 -8.90 15.13 10.51
CA PHE A 300 -10.30 14.71 10.61
C PHE A 300 -11.20 15.75 9.94
N TYR A 301 -11.96 15.32 8.95
CA TYR A 301 -12.85 16.19 8.17
C TYR A 301 -14.13 15.45 7.77
N GLU A 302 -15.29 16.02 8.05
CA GLU A 302 -16.60 15.47 7.70
C GLU A 302 -16.82 13.99 8.08
N GLY A 303 -16.29 13.59 9.25
CA GLY A 303 -16.50 12.24 9.78
C GLY A 303 -15.39 11.25 9.41
N ILE A 304 -14.40 11.63 8.61
CA ILE A 304 -13.36 10.77 8.06
C ILE A 304 -11.98 11.29 8.46
N TYR A 305 -11.07 10.40 8.83
CA TYR A 305 -9.65 10.67 8.91
C TYR A 305 -9.01 10.55 7.52
N TYR A 306 -8.30 11.57 7.11
CA TYR A 306 -7.46 11.59 5.92
C TYR A 306 -6.01 11.56 6.36
N HIS A 307 -5.37 10.42 6.17
CA HIS A 307 -4.02 10.11 6.63
C HIS A 307 -3.09 9.87 5.46
N VAL A 308 -1.85 10.38 5.55
CA VAL A 308 -0.76 10.06 4.62
C VAL A 308 0.45 9.62 5.42
N THR A 309 0.90 8.41 5.16
CA THR A 309 2.16 7.88 5.69
C THR A 309 3.34 8.55 4.97
N PRO A 310 4.43 8.91 5.67
CA PRO A 310 5.65 9.38 5.03
C PRO A 310 6.25 8.32 4.10
N GLN A 311 7.10 8.74 3.18
CA GLN A 311 7.94 7.81 2.45
C GLN A 311 8.68 6.89 3.43
N THR A 312 8.66 5.58 3.19
CA THR A 312 9.16 4.56 4.15
C THR A 312 10.61 4.78 4.56
N VAL A 313 11.45 5.38 3.70
CA VAL A 313 12.83 5.75 4.07
C VAL A 313 12.91 6.72 5.26
N LEU A 314 11.83 7.41 5.59
CA LEU A 314 11.73 8.35 6.72
C LEU A 314 11.01 7.73 7.91
N ALA A 315 9.85 7.16 7.69
CA ALA A 315 9.03 6.56 8.73
C ALA A 315 7.95 5.63 8.14
N SER A 316 7.43 4.75 8.98
CA SER A 316 6.16 4.03 8.78
C SER A 316 5.10 4.58 9.74
N THR A 317 3.87 4.11 9.62
CA THR A 317 2.79 4.43 10.56
C THR A 317 2.18 3.16 11.12
N LEU A 318 2.14 3.04 12.45
CA LEU A 318 1.29 2.08 13.13
C LEU A 318 -0.09 2.69 13.32
N ILE A 319 -1.10 2.01 12.80
CA ILE A 319 -2.52 2.38 12.93
C ILE A 319 -3.15 1.34 13.85
N THR A 320 -3.71 1.76 14.97
CA THR A 320 -4.53 0.90 15.81
C THR A 320 -6.01 1.19 15.52
N ILE A 321 -6.76 0.15 15.22
CA ILE A 321 -8.20 0.18 14.99
C ILE A 321 -8.87 -0.38 16.25
N HIS A 322 -9.66 0.45 16.94
CA HIS A 322 -10.44 0.06 18.12
C HIS A 322 -11.84 -0.35 17.67
N THR A 323 -12.08 -1.64 17.53
CA THR A 323 -13.33 -2.17 16.94
C THR A 323 -14.57 -1.98 17.84
N ASP A 324 -14.36 -1.69 19.11
CA ASP A 324 -15.40 -1.38 20.10
C ASP A 324 -15.70 0.12 20.28
N ALA A 325 -15.08 0.98 19.44
CA ALA A 325 -15.21 2.42 19.56
C ALA A 325 -16.62 2.92 19.20
N ASP A 326 -17.14 3.84 20.01
CA ASP A 326 -18.48 4.43 19.83
C ASP A 326 -18.60 5.42 18.65
N ASN A 327 -17.46 5.86 18.12
CA ASN A 327 -17.43 6.84 17.02
C ASN A 327 -16.08 6.87 16.30
N THR A 328 -16.04 7.43 15.10
CA THR A 328 -14.85 7.50 14.26
C THR A 328 -13.63 8.14 14.95
N LYS A 329 -13.82 9.18 15.78
CA LYS A 329 -12.69 9.87 16.42
C LYS A 329 -11.97 9.02 17.46
N SER A 330 -12.66 8.08 18.09
CA SER A 330 -12.09 7.15 19.06
C SER A 330 -11.66 5.84 18.42
N MET A 331 -11.96 5.62 17.15
CA MET A 331 -11.70 4.36 16.46
C MET A 331 -10.24 4.19 16.04
N TYR A 332 -9.51 5.26 15.81
CA TYR A 332 -8.16 5.18 15.25
C TYR A 332 -7.14 5.90 16.11
N ASP A 333 -6.04 5.21 16.39
CA ASP A 333 -4.80 5.82 16.84
C ASP A 333 -3.72 5.67 15.78
N PHE A 334 -2.88 6.71 15.67
CA PHE A 334 -1.77 6.75 14.71
C PHE A 334 -0.46 7.01 15.43
N GLU A 335 0.57 6.24 15.14
CA GLU A 335 1.93 6.41 15.64
C GLU A 335 2.93 6.37 14.49
N SER A 336 3.73 7.43 14.34
CA SER A 336 4.85 7.43 13.39
C SER A 336 6.06 6.74 13.97
N ILE A 337 6.57 5.76 13.26
CA ILE A 337 7.74 4.96 13.62
C ILE A 337 8.88 5.35 12.68
N TYR A 338 9.89 6.05 13.21
CA TYR A 338 11.01 6.54 12.40
C TYR A 338 12.02 5.42 12.08
N MET A 339 12.59 5.48 10.86
CA MET A 339 13.56 4.52 10.34
C MET A 339 14.97 4.65 10.97
#